data_7ca8f54745e14631007bd3331eff0843
#
_entry.id   7ca8f54745e14631007bd3331eff0843
#
_cell.length_a   1.000
_cell.length_b   1.000
_cell.length_c   1.000
_cell.angle_alpha   90.00
_cell.angle_beta   90.00
_cell.angle_gamma   90.00
#
_symmetry.space_group_name_H-M   'P 1'
#
loop_
_entity.id
_entity.type
_entity.pdbx_description
1 polymer ?
#
loop_
_entity_poly.entity_id
_entity_poly.type
_entity_poly.pdbx_seq_one_letter_code
_entity_poly.pdbx_strand_id
1 'polypeptide(L)'
;MKVNVAVSVAVVFLLTSLLPAEAQQTSKATPRIGFISSNGAPGSPSALFDAFRQGLRDFDYVDDKNIVIVHRYAEGRLDRMPGIVNELVQQKIDVIVAVNNVVIRAAKEATKTIPIVMVSSIDPVAAGYVESFAKPGGNLTGLAHLGRDLSAKRVELLKVLLPKMSRIAILWDTSGPGPTVAFKEYEAAARGFKLELQSLEVRGPHPDFPRAFQAAKTEPLDALVVVANPLMGEHAKQVLEIATKKRLATMTEASRYVEEGGLISYGPNSADLYRRAAEYVVDILKGAKPGDLPVKLPSKFELFVNLKTAQRLGLVIPQHVLVQADKVIK
;
A
#
# COMPACT_ATOMS: atom_id res chain seq x y z
N MET A 1 27.22 88.04 -6.09
CA MET A 1 27.86 86.76 -6.24
C MET A 1 27.17 85.80 -5.27
N LYS A 2 26.00 85.25 -5.70
CA LYS A 2 25.19 84.26 -4.95
C LYS A 2 24.84 83.12 -5.93
N VAL A 3 25.66 82.11 -5.92
CA VAL A 3 25.36 80.89 -6.75
C VAL A 3 25.78 79.68 -5.96
N ASN A 4 24.85 78.74 -5.85
CA ASN A 4 25.01 77.31 -5.69
C ASN A 4 25.37 76.69 -4.33
N VAL A 5 24.44 76.81 -3.35
CA VAL A 5 24.38 75.85 -2.24
C VAL A 5 23.26 74.83 -2.45
N ALA A 6 22.39 75.06 -3.42
CA ALA A 6 21.23 74.18 -3.63
C ALA A 6 21.50 72.85 -4.44
N VAL A 7 22.64 72.73 -5.12
CA VAL A 7 22.95 71.58 -5.97
C VAL A 7 23.69 70.44 -5.20
N SER A 8 24.38 70.81 -4.10
CA SER A 8 25.16 69.80 -3.33
C SER A 8 24.32 68.97 -2.36
N VAL A 9 23.09 69.35 -2.02
CA VAL A 9 22.21 68.60 -1.11
C VAL A 9 21.39 67.56 -1.87
N ALA A 10 21.15 67.76 -3.17
CA ALA A 10 20.35 66.79 -3.97
C ALA A 10 21.13 65.49 -4.38
N VAL A 11 22.47 65.56 -4.41
CA VAL A 11 23.30 64.37 -4.81
C VAL A 11 23.57 63.44 -3.64
N VAL A 12 23.50 63.88 -2.38
CA VAL A 12 23.70 63.04 -1.20
C VAL A 12 22.47 62.22 -0.88
N PHE A 13 21.25 62.62 -1.29
CA PHE A 13 20.02 61.87 -1.05
C PHE A 13 19.74 60.77 -2.08
N LEU A 14 20.44 60.70 -3.21
CA LEU A 14 20.29 59.72 -4.25
C LEU A 14 21.24 58.52 -4.12
N LEU A 15 22.17 58.51 -3.20
CA LEU A 15 23.16 57.46 -2.98
C LEU A 15 22.85 56.54 -1.79
N THR A 16 21.76 56.76 -1.04
CA THR A 16 21.37 55.92 0.11
C THR A 16 20.26 54.93 -0.17
N SER A 17 19.79 54.80 -1.41
CA SER A 17 18.69 53.86 -1.77
C SER A 17 19.14 52.59 -2.51
N LEU A 18 20.44 52.27 -2.53
CA LEU A 18 20.98 50.98 -2.99
C LEU A 18 21.39 50.10 -1.80
N LEU A 19 20.49 49.96 -0.82
CA LEU A 19 20.54 48.78 0.04
C LEU A 19 20.06 47.59 -0.81
N PRO A 20 20.85 46.54 -0.99
CA PRO A 20 20.31 45.33 -1.56
C PRO A 20 19.15 44.94 -0.66
N ALA A 21 17.95 44.81 -1.23
CA ALA A 21 16.88 44.06 -0.61
C ALA A 21 17.43 42.63 -0.46
N GLU A 22 18.03 42.33 0.68
CA GLU A 22 18.20 40.95 1.11
C GLU A 22 16.78 40.38 1.08
N ALA A 23 16.50 39.66 0.00
CA ALA A 23 15.32 38.84 -0.07
C ALA A 23 15.41 37.97 1.19
N GLN A 24 14.59 38.30 2.19
CA GLN A 24 14.35 37.43 3.32
C GLN A 24 13.91 36.09 2.72
N GLN A 25 14.88 35.21 2.51
CA GLN A 25 14.59 33.77 2.37
C GLN A 25 13.90 33.40 3.66
N THR A 26 12.57 33.50 3.67
CA THR A 26 11.77 32.85 4.68
C THR A 26 12.21 31.41 4.65
N SER A 27 12.99 30.98 5.64
CA SER A 27 13.38 29.58 5.79
C SER A 27 12.09 28.79 5.84
N LYS A 28 11.75 28.15 4.71
CA LYS A 28 10.55 27.32 4.62
C LYS A 28 10.72 26.27 5.71
N ALA A 29 9.81 26.23 6.68
CA ALA A 29 9.88 25.25 7.76
C ALA A 29 10.07 23.86 7.14
N THR A 30 10.91 23.03 7.77
CA THR A 30 11.19 21.67 7.30
C THR A 30 9.87 20.90 7.17
N PRO A 31 9.51 20.39 5.98
CA PRO A 31 8.26 19.68 5.77
C PRO A 31 8.13 18.45 6.67
N ARG A 32 6.92 18.19 7.15
CA ARG A 32 6.61 17.09 8.07
C ARG A 32 5.62 16.12 7.41
N ILE A 33 6.02 14.87 7.25
CA ILE A 33 5.21 13.82 6.63
C ILE A 33 4.73 12.84 7.69
N GLY A 34 3.42 12.66 7.80
CA GLY A 34 2.83 11.60 8.62
C GLY A 34 2.77 10.31 7.82
N PHE A 35 3.53 9.28 8.21
CA PHE A 35 3.45 7.95 7.61
C PHE A 35 2.79 7.00 8.60
N ILE A 36 1.73 6.29 8.17
CA ILE A 36 0.94 5.46 9.09
C ILE A 36 0.99 4.00 8.64
N SER A 37 1.52 3.15 9.51
CA SER A 37 1.54 1.69 9.35
C SER A 37 0.49 1.02 10.23
N SER A 38 -0.31 0.09 9.68
CA SER A 38 -1.26 -0.69 10.47
C SER A 38 -0.59 -1.74 11.34
N ASN A 39 0.51 -2.32 10.88
CA ASN A 39 1.27 -3.37 11.55
C ASN A 39 2.70 -2.89 11.85
N GLY A 40 3.46 -3.72 12.57
CA GLY A 40 4.80 -3.40 13.02
C GLY A 40 4.80 -2.56 14.30
N ALA A 41 6.00 -2.27 14.78
CA ALA A 41 6.24 -1.44 15.97
C ALA A 41 7.41 -0.49 15.68
N PRO A 42 7.60 0.55 16.49
CA PRO A 42 8.75 1.45 16.35
C PRO A 42 10.08 0.67 16.32
N GLY A 43 10.93 0.98 15.33
CA GLY A 43 12.20 0.30 15.13
C GLY A 43 12.13 -1.05 14.39
N SER A 44 10.94 -1.56 14.07
CA SER A 44 10.81 -2.78 13.27
C SER A 44 11.27 -2.55 11.83
N PRO A 45 12.03 -3.47 11.22
CA PRO A 45 12.38 -3.41 9.81
C PRO A 45 11.13 -3.38 8.94
N SER A 46 11.07 -2.49 7.95
CA SER A 46 9.97 -2.40 7.00
C SER A 46 10.49 -2.08 5.61
N ALA A 47 10.62 -3.12 4.77
CA ALA A 47 11.08 -2.95 3.38
C ALA A 47 10.19 -1.97 2.57
N LEU A 48 8.90 -1.89 2.88
CA LEU A 48 7.98 -0.98 2.21
C LEU A 48 8.20 0.47 2.65
N PHE A 49 8.43 0.71 3.94
CA PHE A 49 8.79 2.04 4.43
C PHE A 49 10.17 2.47 3.90
N ASP A 50 11.12 1.55 3.81
CA ASP A 50 12.43 1.82 3.22
C ASP A 50 12.32 2.14 1.72
N ALA A 51 11.43 1.47 0.99
CA ALA A 51 11.13 1.80 -0.40
C ALA A 51 10.54 3.22 -0.54
N PHE A 52 9.63 3.63 0.35
CA PHE A 52 9.12 4.99 0.41
C PHE A 52 10.23 6.01 0.69
N ARG A 53 11.07 5.76 1.70
CA ARG A 53 12.24 6.62 2.00
C ARG A 53 13.21 6.71 0.82
N GLN A 54 13.42 5.59 0.10
CA GLN A 54 14.22 5.60 -1.12
C GLN A 54 13.59 6.48 -2.20
N GLY A 55 12.26 6.38 -2.38
CA GLY A 55 11.53 7.26 -3.30
C GLY A 55 11.68 8.75 -2.97
N LEU A 56 11.69 9.11 -1.69
CA LEU A 56 11.98 10.51 -1.27
C LEU A 56 13.42 10.91 -1.60
N ARG A 57 14.41 10.01 -1.37
CA ARG A 57 15.83 10.26 -1.69
C ARG A 57 16.06 10.45 -3.18
N ASP A 58 15.31 9.80 -4.04
CA ASP A 58 15.39 9.98 -5.50
C ASP A 58 15.07 11.42 -5.95
N PHE A 59 14.45 12.20 -5.06
CA PHE A 59 14.12 13.63 -5.23
C PHE A 59 14.86 14.53 -4.22
N ASP A 60 15.98 14.07 -3.68
CA ASP A 60 16.83 14.81 -2.74
C ASP A 60 16.18 15.10 -1.37
N TYR A 61 15.06 14.46 -1.02
CA TYR A 61 14.47 14.54 0.31
C TYR A 61 15.03 13.45 1.23
N VAL A 62 15.69 13.88 2.31
CA VAL A 62 16.34 13.00 3.28
C VAL A 62 15.77 13.26 4.67
N ASP A 63 15.24 12.17 5.27
CA ASP A 63 14.69 12.20 6.62
C ASP A 63 15.70 12.74 7.64
N ASP A 64 15.24 13.55 8.58
CA ASP A 64 16.03 14.27 9.58
C ASP A 64 17.05 15.31 9.02
N LYS A 65 17.04 15.56 7.71
CA LYS A 65 17.87 16.62 7.10
C LYS A 65 17.03 17.77 6.55
N ASN A 66 16.20 17.51 5.56
CA ASN A 66 15.37 18.50 4.88
C ASN A 66 13.88 18.10 4.80
N ILE A 67 13.52 16.99 5.44
CA ILE A 67 12.16 16.52 5.67
C ILE A 67 12.13 15.76 7.01
N VAL A 68 10.98 15.76 7.69
CA VAL A 68 10.78 14.98 8.91
C VAL A 68 9.66 13.96 8.66
N ILE A 69 9.93 12.68 8.85
CA ILE A 69 8.93 11.62 8.72
C ILE A 69 8.44 11.21 10.12
N VAL A 70 7.22 11.60 10.44
CA VAL A 70 6.53 11.19 11.66
C VAL A 70 5.86 9.84 11.42
N HIS A 71 6.57 8.75 11.70
CA HIS A 71 6.06 7.41 11.52
C HIS A 71 5.23 6.98 12.74
N ARG A 72 4.02 6.47 12.49
CA ARG A 72 3.10 5.95 13.51
C ARG A 72 2.66 4.52 13.18
N TYR A 73 2.48 3.72 14.23
CA TYR A 73 2.14 2.30 14.14
C TYR A 73 0.87 2.01 14.93
N ALA A 74 -0.05 1.27 14.33
CA ALA A 74 -1.22 0.76 15.06
C ALA A 74 -0.96 -0.59 15.74
N GLU A 75 0.14 -1.26 15.42
CA GLU A 75 0.55 -2.54 16.03
C GLU A 75 -0.53 -3.63 15.90
N GLY A 76 -1.19 -3.70 14.72
CA GLY A 76 -2.34 -4.60 14.48
C GLY A 76 -3.66 -4.12 15.09
N ARG A 77 -3.65 -3.14 15.98
CA ARG A 77 -4.82 -2.60 16.66
C ARG A 77 -5.48 -1.50 15.83
N LEU A 78 -6.33 -1.92 14.88
CA LEU A 78 -6.97 -1.00 13.95
C LEU A 78 -7.97 -0.03 14.61
N ASP A 79 -8.45 -0.35 15.82
CA ASP A 79 -9.25 0.52 16.69
C ASP A 79 -8.51 1.81 17.11
N ARG A 80 -7.17 1.79 17.15
CA ARG A 80 -6.34 2.97 17.46
C ARG A 80 -6.22 3.97 16.31
N MET A 81 -6.62 3.59 15.10
CA MET A 81 -6.36 4.36 13.89
C MET A 81 -6.92 5.79 13.94
N PRO A 82 -8.18 6.04 14.40
CA PRO A 82 -8.70 7.40 14.50
C PRO A 82 -7.86 8.29 15.44
N GLY A 83 -7.41 7.75 16.57
CA GLY A 83 -6.55 8.49 17.52
C GLY A 83 -5.20 8.86 16.92
N ILE A 84 -4.55 7.91 16.22
CA ILE A 84 -3.26 8.11 15.55
C ILE A 84 -3.36 9.21 14.48
N VAL A 85 -4.41 9.17 13.66
CA VAL A 85 -4.61 10.18 12.61
C VAL A 85 -4.88 11.55 13.23
N ASN A 86 -5.73 11.63 14.26
CA ASN A 86 -6.03 12.90 14.95
C ASN A 86 -4.76 13.50 15.58
N GLU A 87 -3.87 12.69 16.15
CA GLU A 87 -2.58 13.16 16.67
C GLU A 87 -1.75 13.83 15.56
N LEU A 88 -1.65 13.22 14.38
CA LEU A 88 -0.92 13.77 13.24
C LEU A 88 -1.54 15.08 12.73
N VAL A 89 -2.87 15.15 12.68
CA VAL A 89 -3.60 16.38 12.32
C VAL A 89 -3.27 17.52 13.31
N GLN A 90 -3.27 17.24 14.61
CA GLN A 90 -2.91 18.22 15.64
C GLN A 90 -1.45 18.67 15.55
N GLN A 91 -0.55 17.78 15.10
CA GLN A 91 0.87 18.09 14.89
C GLN A 91 1.13 18.91 13.63
N LYS A 92 0.09 19.33 12.89
CA LYS A 92 0.16 20.12 11.66
C LYS A 92 1.11 19.49 10.62
N ILE A 93 0.90 18.18 10.35
CA ILE A 93 1.60 17.45 9.31
C ILE A 93 1.25 18.05 7.94
N ASP A 94 2.23 18.23 7.05
CA ASP A 94 2.03 18.80 5.71
C ASP A 94 1.38 17.81 4.74
N VAL A 95 1.72 16.51 4.86
CA VAL A 95 1.15 15.43 4.03
C VAL A 95 1.00 14.16 4.88
N ILE A 96 -0.13 13.48 4.76
CA ILE A 96 -0.36 12.15 5.35
C ILE A 96 -0.18 11.08 4.27
N VAL A 97 0.68 10.10 4.50
CA VAL A 97 0.79 8.89 3.67
C VAL A 97 -0.02 7.78 4.34
N ALA A 98 -1.13 7.41 3.69
CA ALA A 98 -2.10 6.46 4.19
C ALA A 98 -2.02 5.15 3.40
N VAL A 99 -1.41 4.14 3.99
CA VAL A 99 -1.24 2.82 3.35
C VAL A 99 -2.30 1.86 3.89
N ASN A 100 -3.08 1.26 3.02
CA ASN A 100 -4.28 0.45 3.20
C ASN A 100 -5.58 1.23 3.50
N ASN A 101 -6.70 0.54 3.28
CA ASN A 101 -8.03 1.16 3.28
C ASN A 101 -8.52 1.63 4.66
N VAL A 102 -8.08 1.00 5.75
CA VAL A 102 -8.46 1.41 7.12
C VAL A 102 -7.84 2.76 7.45
N VAL A 103 -6.55 2.94 7.13
CA VAL A 103 -5.82 4.21 7.34
C VAL A 103 -6.39 5.29 6.43
N ILE A 104 -6.63 4.99 5.15
CA ILE A 104 -7.18 5.94 4.18
C ILE A 104 -8.52 6.49 4.65
N ARG A 105 -9.42 5.62 5.10
CA ARG A 105 -10.73 6.02 5.63
C ARG A 105 -10.58 6.92 6.86
N ALA A 106 -9.79 6.50 7.84
CA ALA A 106 -9.57 7.30 9.04
C ALA A 106 -8.98 8.67 8.73
N ALA A 107 -8.00 8.76 7.81
CA ALA A 107 -7.41 10.03 7.39
C ALA A 107 -8.43 10.93 6.67
N LYS A 108 -9.25 10.36 5.77
CA LYS A 108 -10.29 11.10 5.06
C LYS A 108 -11.38 11.65 5.99
N GLU A 109 -11.71 10.93 7.04
CA GLU A 109 -12.68 11.36 8.06
C GLU A 109 -12.09 12.48 8.93
N ALA A 110 -10.81 12.38 9.32
CA ALA A 110 -10.16 13.29 10.26
C ALA A 110 -9.79 14.66 9.65
N THR A 111 -9.54 14.75 8.35
CA THR A 111 -9.16 16.02 7.71
C THR A 111 -9.71 16.18 6.30
N LYS A 112 -10.03 17.44 5.94
CA LYS A 112 -10.43 17.85 4.59
C LYS A 112 -9.39 18.78 3.93
N THR A 113 -8.36 19.17 4.67
CA THR A 113 -7.39 20.18 4.24
C THR A 113 -5.97 19.63 4.11
N ILE A 114 -5.55 18.74 5.03
CA ILE A 114 -4.23 18.13 4.92
C ILE A 114 -4.22 17.16 3.74
N PRO A 115 -3.29 17.30 2.78
CA PRO A 115 -3.10 16.36 1.69
C PRO A 115 -2.92 14.92 2.17
N ILE A 116 -3.58 13.98 1.49
CA ILE A 116 -3.49 12.54 1.77
C ILE A 116 -3.01 11.83 0.51
N VAL A 117 -1.86 11.17 0.61
CA VAL A 117 -1.33 10.26 -0.42
C VAL A 117 -1.70 8.83 -0.03
N MET A 118 -2.56 8.21 -0.81
CA MET A 118 -3.02 6.85 -0.55
C MET A 118 -2.22 5.78 -1.31
N VAL A 119 -2.12 4.58 -0.71
CA VAL A 119 -1.84 3.32 -1.41
C VAL A 119 -3.01 2.39 -1.12
N SER A 120 -4.00 2.35 -2.03
CA SER A 120 -5.27 1.63 -1.86
C SER A 120 -5.24 0.27 -2.55
N SER A 121 -5.85 -0.74 -1.92
CA SER A 121 -6.07 -2.07 -2.51
C SER A 121 -7.48 -2.27 -3.05
N ILE A 122 -8.33 -1.24 -3.02
CA ILE A 122 -9.68 -1.26 -3.58
C ILE A 122 -9.88 -0.09 -4.53
N ASP A 123 -10.96 -0.15 -5.31
CA ASP A 123 -11.36 0.96 -6.19
C ASP A 123 -11.68 2.21 -5.34
N PRO A 124 -10.86 3.28 -5.45
CA PRO A 124 -11.02 4.46 -4.62
C PRO A 124 -12.25 5.30 -5.02
N VAL A 125 -12.75 5.16 -6.25
CA VAL A 125 -13.98 5.82 -6.71
C VAL A 125 -15.18 5.10 -6.12
N ALA A 126 -15.24 3.78 -6.24
CA ALA A 126 -16.32 2.97 -5.66
C ALA A 126 -16.36 3.07 -4.12
N ALA A 127 -15.19 3.25 -3.48
CA ALA A 127 -15.08 3.49 -2.04
C ALA A 127 -15.43 4.93 -1.62
N GLY A 128 -15.71 5.82 -2.58
CA GLY A 128 -15.99 7.23 -2.31
C GLY A 128 -14.77 8.01 -1.79
N TYR A 129 -13.56 7.54 -2.04
CA TYR A 129 -12.34 8.24 -1.62
C TYR A 129 -12.02 9.41 -2.53
N VAL A 130 -12.23 9.25 -3.84
CA VAL A 130 -11.99 10.24 -4.88
C VAL A 130 -13.16 10.30 -5.86
N GLU A 131 -13.29 11.40 -6.60
CA GLU A 131 -14.35 11.58 -7.59
C GLU A 131 -14.11 10.75 -8.87
N SER A 132 -12.84 10.74 -9.32
CA SER A 132 -12.40 9.94 -10.45
C SER A 132 -10.90 9.67 -10.38
N PHE A 133 -10.39 8.72 -11.18
CA PHE A 133 -8.95 8.47 -11.30
C PHE A 133 -8.20 9.66 -11.91
N ALA A 134 -8.78 10.31 -12.92
CA ALA A 134 -8.14 11.43 -13.64
C ALA A 134 -8.16 12.73 -12.82
N LYS A 135 -9.24 12.98 -12.09
CA LYS A 135 -9.41 14.14 -11.21
C LYS A 135 -9.97 13.67 -9.87
N PRO A 136 -9.10 13.41 -8.89
CA PRO A 136 -9.52 12.90 -7.60
C PRO A 136 -10.47 13.83 -6.84
N GLY A 137 -10.31 15.14 -7.00
CA GLY A 137 -11.04 16.15 -6.21
C GLY A 137 -10.59 16.14 -4.75
N GLY A 138 -10.91 17.19 -4.00
CA GLY A 138 -10.60 17.25 -2.58
C GLY A 138 -9.10 17.16 -2.25
N ASN A 139 -8.80 16.54 -1.08
CA ASN A 139 -7.45 16.48 -0.52
C ASN A 139 -6.77 15.10 -0.63
N LEU A 140 -7.34 14.16 -1.37
CA LEU A 140 -6.84 12.78 -1.43
C LEU A 140 -6.46 12.40 -2.87
N THR A 141 -5.26 11.82 -3.06
CA THR A 141 -4.71 11.29 -4.31
C THR A 141 -3.78 10.13 -4.02
N GLY A 142 -3.10 9.57 -5.03
CA GLY A 142 -2.05 8.57 -4.86
C GLY A 142 -2.17 7.37 -5.81
N LEU A 143 -2.03 6.18 -5.27
CA LEU A 143 -1.95 4.92 -6.00
C LEU A 143 -3.08 3.97 -5.58
N ALA A 144 -3.67 3.29 -6.55
CA ALA A 144 -4.65 2.24 -6.28
C ALA A 144 -4.35 1.02 -7.14
N HIS A 145 -4.47 -0.17 -6.57
CA HIS A 145 -4.46 -1.38 -7.37
C HIS A 145 -5.85 -2.02 -7.34
N LEU A 146 -6.39 -2.27 -8.52
CA LEU A 146 -7.66 -2.94 -8.67
C LEU A 146 -7.41 -4.45 -8.64
N GLY A 147 -7.99 -5.13 -7.65
CA GLY A 147 -7.86 -6.59 -7.50
C GLY A 147 -8.49 -7.37 -8.64
N ARG A 148 -9.51 -6.80 -9.29
CA ARG A 148 -10.44 -7.47 -10.23
C ARG A 148 -9.76 -8.32 -11.29
N ASP A 149 -8.85 -7.72 -12.06
CA ASP A 149 -8.21 -8.40 -13.18
C ASP A 149 -7.19 -9.46 -12.72
N LEU A 150 -6.75 -9.38 -11.45
CA LEU A 150 -5.73 -10.27 -10.90
C LEU A 150 -6.31 -11.55 -10.28
N SER A 151 -7.57 -11.55 -9.82
CA SER A 151 -8.19 -12.73 -9.23
C SER A 151 -8.33 -13.86 -10.25
N ALA A 152 -8.75 -13.54 -11.48
CA ALA A 152 -8.79 -14.52 -12.58
C ALA A 152 -7.40 -15.03 -12.94
N LYS A 153 -6.38 -14.13 -13.01
CA LYS A 153 -5.00 -14.53 -13.32
C LYS A 153 -4.38 -15.42 -12.25
N ARG A 154 -4.68 -15.18 -10.99
CA ARG A 154 -4.24 -16.02 -9.88
C ARG A 154 -4.86 -17.42 -9.95
N VAL A 155 -6.16 -17.52 -10.24
CA VAL A 155 -6.83 -18.81 -10.43
C VAL A 155 -6.28 -19.53 -11.67
N GLU A 156 -6.02 -18.82 -12.77
CA GLU A 156 -5.35 -19.36 -13.95
C GLU A 156 -3.97 -19.96 -13.61
N LEU A 157 -3.13 -19.23 -12.88
CA LEU A 157 -1.82 -19.71 -12.45
C LEU A 157 -1.93 -20.96 -11.59
N LEU A 158 -2.91 -21.03 -10.66
CA LEU A 158 -3.17 -22.25 -9.90
C LEU A 158 -3.59 -23.42 -10.82
N LYS A 159 -4.41 -23.17 -11.84
CA LYS A 159 -4.81 -24.22 -12.82
C LYS A 159 -3.62 -24.71 -13.64
N VAL A 160 -2.64 -23.83 -13.94
CA VAL A 160 -1.40 -24.22 -14.60
C VAL A 160 -0.57 -25.15 -13.70
N LEU A 161 -0.50 -24.85 -12.40
CA LEU A 161 0.22 -25.70 -11.42
C LEU A 161 -0.52 -26.99 -11.09
N LEU A 162 -1.84 -26.94 -11.08
CA LEU A 162 -2.75 -28.01 -10.70
C LEU A 162 -3.79 -28.23 -11.81
N PRO A 163 -3.45 -28.84 -12.96
CA PRO A 163 -4.38 -28.98 -14.09
C PRO A 163 -5.68 -29.72 -13.75
N LYS A 164 -5.64 -30.64 -12.79
CA LYS A 164 -6.78 -31.40 -12.30
C LYS A 164 -7.56 -30.72 -11.16
N MET A 165 -7.16 -29.50 -10.74
CA MET A 165 -7.84 -28.76 -9.68
C MET A 165 -9.32 -28.58 -9.99
N SER A 166 -10.16 -28.99 -9.07
CA SER A 166 -11.63 -28.89 -9.14
C SER A 166 -12.21 -28.08 -8.00
N ARG A 167 -11.49 -27.98 -6.85
CA ARG A 167 -11.95 -27.30 -5.65
C ARG A 167 -10.92 -26.32 -5.11
N ILE A 168 -11.38 -25.11 -4.84
CA ILE A 168 -10.55 -24.04 -4.32
C ILE A 168 -11.18 -23.43 -3.07
N ALA A 169 -10.39 -23.25 -2.03
CA ALA A 169 -10.81 -22.49 -0.86
C ALA A 169 -10.32 -21.04 -0.94
N ILE A 170 -11.15 -20.13 -0.48
CA ILE A 170 -10.79 -18.71 -0.32
C ILE A 170 -10.86 -18.38 1.17
N LEU A 171 -9.71 -18.11 1.77
CA LEU A 171 -9.61 -17.64 3.16
C LEU A 171 -9.63 -16.12 3.18
N TRP A 172 -10.60 -15.55 3.88
CA TRP A 172 -10.80 -14.11 3.90
C TRP A 172 -11.40 -13.62 5.22
N ASP A 173 -11.18 -12.35 5.52
CA ASP A 173 -11.68 -11.65 6.69
C ASP A 173 -13.02 -10.97 6.36
N THR A 174 -14.07 -11.29 7.10
CA THR A 174 -15.42 -10.73 6.89
C THR A 174 -15.62 -9.36 7.55
N SER A 175 -14.59 -8.78 8.18
CA SER A 175 -14.71 -7.56 8.98
C SER A 175 -14.81 -6.27 8.17
N GLY A 176 -14.62 -6.29 6.84
CA GLY A 176 -14.56 -5.06 6.07
C GLY A 176 -14.95 -5.19 4.60
N PRO A 177 -15.19 -4.06 3.93
CA PRO A 177 -15.64 -4.06 2.53
C PRO A 177 -14.57 -4.56 1.54
N GLY A 178 -13.29 -4.28 1.79
CA GLY A 178 -12.21 -4.68 0.88
C GLY A 178 -12.12 -6.18 0.67
N PRO A 179 -11.96 -7.00 1.72
CA PRO A 179 -11.96 -8.45 1.60
C PRO A 179 -13.25 -9.02 1.01
N THR A 180 -14.41 -8.40 1.30
CA THR A 180 -15.71 -8.82 0.71
C THR A 180 -15.73 -8.62 -0.81
N VAL A 181 -15.19 -7.51 -1.31
CA VAL A 181 -15.08 -7.27 -2.76
C VAL A 181 -14.14 -8.30 -3.38
N ALA A 182 -12.96 -8.50 -2.80
CA ALA A 182 -11.98 -9.48 -3.29
C ALA A 182 -12.56 -10.91 -3.31
N PHE A 183 -13.29 -11.32 -2.26
CA PHE A 183 -13.95 -12.62 -2.23
C PHE A 183 -14.92 -12.80 -3.42
N LYS A 184 -15.78 -11.80 -3.70
CA LYS A 184 -16.70 -11.84 -4.85
C LYS A 184 -15.98 -11.95 -6.19
N GLU A 185 -14.82 -11.35 -6.33
CA GLU A 185 -13.99 -11.46 -7.53
C GLU A 185 -13.43 -12.87 -7.71
N TYR A 186 -12.92 -13.49 -6.64
CA TYR A 186 -12.51 -14.90 -6.66
C TYR A 186 -13.69 -15.83 -6.92
N GLU A 187 -14.85 -15.53 -6.41
CA GLU A 187 -16.09 -16.28 -6.68
C GLU A 187 -16.45 -16.23 -8.18
N ALA A 188 -16.34 -15.05 -8.80
CA ALA A 188 -16.54 -14.90 -10.23
C ALA A 188 -15.45 -15.64 -11.04
N ALA A 189 -14.19 -15.54 -10.64
CA ALA A 189 -13.08 -16.27 -11.26
C ALA A 189 -13.27 -17.79 -11.17
N ALA A 190 -13.60 -18.32 -9.98
CA ALA A 190 -13.83 -19.75 -9.79
C ALA A 190 -14.96 -20.28 -10.70
N ARG A 191 -16.07 -19.53 -10.83
CA ARG A 191 -17.14 -19.88 -11.78
C ARG A 191 -16.65 -19.92 -13.23
N GLY A 192 -15.83 -18.93 -13.64
CA GLY A 192 -15.24 -18.88 -14.98
C GLY A 192 -14.37 -20.09 -15.30
N PHE A 193 -13.63 -20.59 -14.32
CA PHE A 193 -12.79 -21.79 -14.45
C PHE A 193 -13.51 -23.10 -14.07
N LYS A 194 -14.83 -23.08 -13.82
CA LYS A 194 -15.67 -24.24 -13.43
C LYS A 194 -15.13 -24.94 -12.18
N LEU A 195 -14.70 -24.18 -11.19
CA LEU A 195 -14.21 -24.68 -9.90
C LEU A 195 -15.30 -24.58 -8.86
N GLU A 196 -15.39 -25.60 -7.99
CA GLU A 196 -16.15 -25.51 -6.74
C GLU A 196 -15.37 -24.62 -5.75
N LEU A 197 -16.00 -23.54 -5.31
CA LEU A 197 -15.41 -22.61 -4.36
C LEU A 197 -15.95 -22.86 -2.96
N GLN A 198 -15.06 -22.89 -1.99
CA GLN A 198 -15.39 -22.91 -0.58
C GLN A 198 -14.92 -21.64 0.12
N SER A 199 -15.84 -20.96 0.81
CA SER A 199 -15.54 -19.83 1.68
C SER A 199 -14.98 -20.30 3.01
N LEU A 200 -13.79 -19.81 3.39
CA LEU A 200 -13.23 -19.98 4.73
C LEU A 200 -13.19 -18.60 5.38
N GLU A 201 -14.14 -18.38 6.28
CA GLU A 201 -14.36 -17.08 6.89
C GLU A 201 -13.68 -16.97 8.24
N VAL A 202 -13.00 -15.86 8.47
CA VAL A 202 -12.48 -15.48 9.78
C VAL A 202 -12.87 -14.04 10.09
N ARG A 203 -12.83 -13.69 11.37
CA ARG A 203 -13.22 -12.34 11.81
C ARG A 203 -12.56 -11.97 13.13
N GLY A 204 -12.32 -10.66 13.25
CA GLY A 204 -11.91 -10.05 14.51
C GLY A 204 -10.42 -10.20 14.82
N PRO A 205 -9.96 -9.63 15.95
CA PRO A 205 -8.54 -9.56 16.29
C PRO A 205 -7.93 -10.93 16.66
N HIS A 206 -8.76 -11.91 16.99
CA HIS A 206 -8.34 -13.27 17.36
C HIS A 206 -9.06 -14.30 16.48
N PRO A 207 -8.66 -14.42 15.19
CA PRO A 207 -9.32 -15.31 14.24
C PRO A 207 -9.07 -16.78 14.56
N ASP A 208 -10.12 -17.60 14.52
CA ASP A 208 -10.02 -19.04 14.70
C ASP A 208 -9.80 -19.73 13.34
N PHE A 209 -8.55 -19.71 12.87
CA PHE A 209 -8.17 -20.38 11.62
C PHE A 209 -8.43 -21.90 11.66
N PRO A 210 -8.09 -22.67 12.72
CA PRO A 210 -8.41 -24.08 12.79
C PRO A 210 -9.88 -24.35 12.51
N ARG A 211 -10.79 -23.60 13.13
CA ARG A 211 -12.23 -23.72 12.92
C ARG A 211 -12.65 -23.40 11.48
N ALA A 212 -12.10 -22.32 10.90
CA ALA A 212 -12.37 -21.97 9.50
C ALA A 212 -11.98 -23.10 8.55
N PHE A 213 -10.83 -23.73 8.76
CA PHE A 213 -10.38 -24.89 7.97
C PHE A 213 -11.15 -26.19 8.28
N GLN A 214 -11.74 -26.33 9.46
CA GLN A 214 -12.62 -27.46 9.79
C GLN A 214 -14.01 -27.32 9.18
N ALA A 215 -14.48 -26.10 8.98
CA ALA A 215 -15.74 -25.80 8.32
C ALA A 215 -15.70 -26.16 6.81
N ALA A 216 -14.50 -26.42 6.26
CA ALA A 216 -14.35 -27.01 4.95
C ALA A 216 -15.11 -28.36 4.92
N LYS A 217 -16.07 -28.50 3.97
CA LYS A 217 -16.82 -29.71 3.75
C LYS A 217 -15.86 -30.90 3.67
N THR A 218 -16.39 -32.10 3.93
CA THR A 218 -15.66 -33.37 4.03
C THR A 218 -14.80 -33.75 2.82
N GLU A 219 -14.90 -33.03 1.71
CA GLU A 219 -14.17 -33.31 0.48
C GLU A 219 -12.84 -32.56 0.41
N PRO A 220 -11.78 -33.18 -0.12
CA PRO A 220 -10.45 -32.58 -0.16
C PRO A 220 -10.44 -31.37 -1.05
N LEU A 221 -9.83 -30.28 -0.54
CA LEU A 221 -9.50 -29.07 -1.29
C LEU A 221 -8.18 -29.25 -2.04
N ASP A 222 -8.07 -28.68 -3.23
CA ASP A 222 -6.85 -28.73 -4.04
C ASP A 222 -5.92 -27.54 -3.76
N ALA A 223 -6.51 -26.36 -3.56
CA ALA A 223 -5.77 -25.12 -3.36
C ALA A 223 -6.45 -24.17 -2.38
N LEU A 224 -5.66 -23.25 -1.85
CA LEU A 224 -6.08 -22.18 -0.97
C LEU A 224 -5.64 -20.84 -1.53
N VAL A 225 -6.56 -19.92 -1.73
CA VAL A 225 -6.25 -18.49 -1.90
C VAL A 225 -6.38 -17.78 -0.55
N VAL A 226 -5.41 -16.95 -0.23
CA VAL A 226 -5.46 -16.10 0.95
C VAL A 226 -5.65 -14.65 0.48
N VAL A 227 -6.81 -14.08 0.80
CA VAL A 227 -7.11 -12.67 0.50
C VAL A 227 -6.32 -11.78 1.45
N ALA A 228 -5.41 -11.00 0.89
CA ALA A 228 -4.50 -10.19 1.69
C ALA A 228 -5.22 -9.01 2.37
N ASN A 229 -5.01 -8.87 3.66
CA ASN A 229 -5.38 -7.71 4.46
C ASN A 229 -4.45 -7.63 5.69
N PRO A 230 -4.56 -6.60 6.57
CA PRO A 230 -3.72 -6.50 7.76
C PRO A 230 -3.80 -7.73 8.67
N LEU A 231 -5.01 -8.25 8.93
CA LEU A 231 -5.24 -9.44 9.78
C LEU A 231 -4.52 -10.67 9.22
N MET A 232 -4.72 -10.97 7.93
CA MET A 232 -4.05 -12.11 7.27
C MET A 232 -2.52 -11.94 7.27
N GLY A 233 -2.05 -10.69 7.15
CA GLY A 233 -0.63 -10.38 7.20
C GLY A 233 0.00 -10.63 8.56
N GLU A 234 -0.71 -10.37 9.65
CA GLU A 234 -0.24 -10.62 11.02
C GLU A 234 -0.16 -12.13 11.30
N HIS A 235 -1.09 -12.89 10.75
CA HIS A 235 -1.20 -14.35 10.96
C HIS A 235 -0.67 -15.19 9.79
N ALA A 236 0.10 -14.61 8.86
CA ALA A 236 0.52 -15.27 7.63
C ALA A 236 1.19 -16.63 7.88
N LYS A 237 2.16 -16.67 8.81
CA LYS A 237 2.87 -17.90 9.16
C LYS A 237 1.93 -19.00 9.64
N GLN A 238 1.00 -18.68 10.55
CA GLN A 238 0.02 -19.65 11.07
C GLN A 238 -0.87 -20.21 9.97
N VAL A 239 -1.38 -19.35 9.08
CA VAL A 239 -2.22 -19.76 7.94
C VAL A 239 -1.46 -20.68 7.00
N LEU A 240 -0.22 -20.33 6.65
CA LEU A 240 0.62 -21.10 5.74
C LEU A 240 1.05 -22.44 6.34
N GLU A 241 1.30 -22.52 7.64
CA GLU A 241 1.56 -23.78 8.34
C GLU A 241 0.33 -24.72 8.30
N ILE A 242 -0.89 -24.20 8.54
CA ILE A 242 -2.12 -24.99 8.42
C ILE A 242 -2.31 -25.48 6.98
N ALA A 243 -2.13 -24.61 5.99
CA ALA A 243 -2.25 -24.96 4.57
C ALA A 243 -1.26 -26.07 4.18
N THR A 244 0.00 -25.94 4.62
CA THR A 244 1.06 -26.95 4.37
C THR A 244 0.72 -28.29 5.00
N LYS A 245 0.24 -28.32 6.26
CA LYS A 245 -0.19 -29.54 6.94
C LYS A 245 -1.35 -30.22 6.22
N LYS A 246 -2.25 -29.45 5.63
CA LYS A 246 -3.38 -29.92 4.81
C LYS A 246 -3.01 -30.18 3.34
N ARG A 247 -1.73 -30.03 2.97
CA ARG A 247 -1.21 -30.22 1.60
C ARG A 247 -1.91 -29.36 0.55
N LEU A 248 -2.32 -28.13 0.92
CA LEU A 248 -2.96 -27.18 0.02
C LEU A 248 -1.94 -26.34 -0.71
N ALA A 249 -2.06 -26.27 -2.03
CA ALA A 249 -1.32 -25.30 -2.84
C ALA A 249 -1.82 -23.89 -2.56
N THR A 250 -0.95 -23.02 -2.03
CA THR A 250 -1.34 -21.66 -1.64
C THR A 250 -1.06 -20.66 -2.74
N MET A 251 -2.06 -19.83 -3.05
CA MET A 251 -1.94 -18.61 -3.86
C MET A 251 -2.19 -17.39 -2.98
N THR A 252 -1.31 -16.41 -3.09
CA THR A 252 -1.40 -15.18 -2.30
C THR A 252 -1.25 -13.94 -3.19
N GLU A 253 -1.59 -12.77 -2.65
CA GLU A 253 -1.57 -11.52 -3.39
C GLU A 253 -0.27 -10.73 -3.23
N ALA A 254 0.57 -11.10 -2.26
CA ALA A 254 1.80 -10.42 -1.94
C ALA A 254 2.97 -11.40 -1.75
N SER A 255 4.12 -11.02 -2.25
CA SER A 255 5.36 -11.80 -2.25
C SER A 255 5.83 -12.25 -0.86
N ARG A 256 5.62 -11.42 0.17
CA ARG A 256 5.99 -11.76 1.55
C ARG A 256 5.42 -13.10 2.05
N TYR A 257 4.21 -13.47 1.62
CA TYR A 257 3.63 -14.76 2.01
C TYR A 257 4.42 -15.95 1.43
N VAL A 258 4.99 -15.78 0.23
CA VAL A 258 5.85 -16.80 -0.37
C VAL A 258 7.18 -16.90 0.36
N GLU A 259 7.72 -15.77 0.82
CA GLU A 259 8.92 -15.72 1.67
C GLU A 259 8.69 -16.38 3.03
N GLU A 260 7.47 -16.33 3.56
CA GLU A 260 7.06 -16.98 4.81
C GLU A 260 6.62 -18.45 4.62
N GLY A 261 6.75 -19.03 3.41
CA GLY A 261 6.50 -20.43 3.15
C GLY A 261 5.29 -20.73 2.28
N GLY A 262 4.60 -19.74 1.75
CA GLY A 262 3.57 -19.92 0.71
C GLY A 262 4.15 -20.48 -0.57
N LEU A 263 3.30 -21.07 -1.44
CA LEU A 263 3.73 -21.69 -2.68
C LEU A 263 3.99 -20.65 -3.78
N ILE A 264 3.01 -19.81 -4.05
CA ILE A 264 3.06 -18.87 -5.16
C ILE A 264 2.30 -17.58 -4.81
N SER A 265 2.78 -16.45 -5.30
CA SER A 265 2.06 -15.18 -5.26
C SER A 265 2.11 -14.48 -6.60
N TYR A 266 1.04 -13.76 -6.92
CA TYR A 266 0.98 -12.86 -8.06
C TYR A 266 0.24 -11.58 -7.66
N GLY A 267 0.92 -10.46 -7.78
CA GLY A 267 0.35 -9.17 -7.39
C GLY A 267 1.20 -7.97 -7.78
N PRO A 268 0.74 -6.75 -7.47
CA PRO A 268 1.52 -5.56 -7.69
C PRO A 268 2.83 -5.60 -6.89
N ASN A 269 3.91 -5.07 -7.48
CA ASN A 269 5.14 -4.85 -6.74
C ASN A 269 4.91 -3.76 -5.68
N SER A 270 4.75 -4.18 -4.43
CA SER A 270 4.44 -3.27 -3.33
C SER A 270 5.56 -2.26 -3.08
N ALA A 271 6.82 -2.63 -3.25
CA ALA A 271 7.94 -1.72 -3.07
C ALA A 271 7.91 -0.59 -4.12
N ASP A 272 7.57 -0.91 -5.38
CA ASP A 272 7.39 0.10 -6.44
C ASP A 272 6.23 1.06 -6.10
N LEU A 273 5.11 0.56 -5.57
CA LEU A 273 4.00 1.41 -5.16
C LEU A 273 4.40 2.39 -4.05
N TYR A 274 5.11 1.92 -3.03
CA TYR A 274 5.56 2.76 -1.93
C TYR A 274 6.61 3.78 -2.38
N ARG A 275 7.54 3.39 -3.28
CA ARG A 275 8.51 4.32 -3.87
C ARG A 275 7.81 5.41 -4.68
N ARG A 276 6.80 5.06 -5.48
CA ARG A 276 6.00 6.01 -6.26
C ARG A 276 5.07 6.88 -5.41
N ALA A 277 4.65 6.43 -4.23
CA ALA A 277 3.91 7.28 -3.30
C ALA A 277 4.74 8.49 -2.86
N ALA A 278 6.06 8.36 -2.79
CA ALA A 278 6.96 9.48 -2.51
C ALA A 278 6.92 10.57 -3.61
N GLU A 279 6.73 10.21 -4.90
CA GLU A 279 6.58 11.17 -6.00
C GLU A 279 5.41 12.13 -5.71
N TYR A 280 4.26 11.60 -5.28
CA TYR A 280 3.09 12.41 -4.92
C TYR A 280 3.35 13.33 -3.75
N VAL A 281 4.07 12.84 -2.73
CA VAL A 281 4.47 13.69 -1.59
C VAL A 281 5.33 14.85 -2.08
N VAL A 282 6.30 14.58 -2.93
CA VAL A 282 7.20 15.60 -3.49
C VAL A 282 6.44 16.61 -4.34
N ASP A 283 5.54 16.17 -5.20
CA ASP A 283 4.72 17.06 -6.02
C ASP A 283 3.85 17.98 -5.16
N ILE A 284 3.24 17.44 -4.08
CA ILE A 284 2.43 18.22 -3.13
C ILE A 284 3.30 19.24 -2.39
N LEU A 285 4.49 18.86 -1.92
CA LEU A 285 5.42 19.78 -1.25
C LEU A 285 5.92 20.89 -2.16
N LYS A 286 5.94 20.66 -3.47
CA LYS A 286 6.23 21.67 -4.52
C LYS A 286 5.02 22.52 -4.88
N GLY A 287 3.86 22.27 -4.27
CA GLY A 287 2.64 23.08 -4.41
C GLY A 287 1.56 22.49 -5.32
N ALA A 288 1.71 21.26 -5.80
CA ALA A 288 0.62 20.59 -6.53
C ALA A 288 -0.56 20.32 -5.61
N LYS A 289 -1.78 20.49 -6.13
CA LYS A 289 -3.01 20.19 -5.38
C LYS A 289 -3.34 18.70 -5.51
N PRO A 290 -3.62 17.98 -4.41
CA PRO A 290 -3.98 16.56 -4.46
C PRO A 290 -5.12 16.26 -5.43
N GLY A 291 -6.16 17.09 -5.45
CA GLY A 291 -7.33 16.93 -6.31
C GLY A 291 -7.05 17.02 -7.81
N ASP A 292 -5.90 17.59 -8.21
CA ASP A 292 -5.47 17.70 -9.61
C ASP A 292 -4.45 16.63 -10.01
N LEU A 293 -3.91 15.86 -9.05
CA LEU A 293 -2.96 14.79 -9.29
C LEU A 293 -3.70 13.47 -9.55
N PRO A 294 -3.63 12.89 -10.77
CA PRO A 294 -4.37 11.67 -11.08
C PRO A 294 -3.98 10.48 -10.19
N VAL A 295 -4.96 9.68 -9.79
CA VAL A 295 -4.69 8.39 -9.16
C VAL A 295 -4.14 7.43 -10.20
N LYS A 296 -2.96 6.84 -9.96
CA LYS A 296 -2.29 5.92 -10.87
C LYS A 296 -2.46 4.47 -10.44
N LEU A 297 -2.49 3.58 -11.42
CA LEU A 297 -2.49 2.13 -11.23
C LEU A 297 -1.04 1.59 -11.17
N PRO A 298 -0.83 0.36 -10.66
CA PRO A 298 0.46 -0.31 -10.72
C PRO A 298 0.92 -0.47 -12.17
N SER A 299 2.19 -0.27 -12.43
CA SER A 299 2.83 -0.56 -13.71
C SER A 299 3.69 -1.82 -13.65
N LYS A 300 3.97 -2.32 -12.44
CA LYS A 300 4.78 -3.51 -12.21
C LYS A 300 4.02 -4.52 -11.37
N PHE A 301 4.02 -5.77 -11.84
CA PHE A 301 3.49 -6.93 -11.15
C PHE A 301 4.64 -7.91 -10.93
N GLU A 302 4.53 -8.74 -9.89
CA GLU A 302 5.55 -9.71 -9.54
C GLU A 302 4.94 -11.10 -9.30
N LEU A 303 5.66 -12.11 -9.78
CA LEU A 303 5.37 -13.52 -9.61
C LEU A 303 6.47 -14.14 -8.76
N PHE A 304 6.15 -14.58 -7.54
CA PHE A 304 7.08 -15.30 -6.68
C PHE A 304 6.67 -16.76 -6.56
N VAL A 305 7.66 -17.65 -6.59
CA VAL A 305 7.46 -19.10 -6.49
C VAL A 305 8.40 -19.68 -5.44
N ASN A 306 7.89 -20.58 -4.59
CA ASN A 306 8.68 -21.27 -3.56
C ASN A 306 8.82 -22.75 -3.91
N LEU A 307 10.01 -23.15 -4.40
CA LEU A 307 10.29 -24.52 -4.76
C LEU A 307 10.41 -25.47 -3.55
N LYS A 308 10.81 -24.95 -2.36
CA LYS A 308 10.80 -25.77 -1.14
C LYS A 308 9.37 -26.18 -0.78
N THR A 309 8.42 -25.25 -0.90
CA THR A 309 7.02 -25.54 -0.65
C THR A 309 6.43 -26.44 -1.74
N ALA A 310 6.77 -26.21 -3.01
CA ALA A 310 6.38 -27.10 -4.12
C ALA A 310 6.85 -28.54 -3.86
N GLN A 311 8.12 -28.72 -3.48
CA GLN A 311 8.66 -30.05 -3.16
C GLN A 311 7.92 -30.72 -2.00
N ARG A 312 7.63 -29.99 -0.91
CA ARG A 312 6.85 -30.52 0.24
C ARG A 312 5.45 -30.98 -0.16
N LEU A 313 4.85 -30.31 -1.14
CA LEU A 313 3.52 -30.63 -1.68
C LEU A 313 3.57 -31.74 -2.75
N GLY A 314 4.76 -32.14 -3.23
CA GLY A 314 4.93 -33.07 -4.34
C GLY A 314 4.56 -32.46 -5.69
N LEU A 315 4.67 -31.15 -5.83
CA LEU A 315 4.32 -30.40 -7.05
C LEU A 315 5.54 -30.11 -7.90
N VAL A 316 5.40 -30.29 -9.20
CA VAL A 316 6.40 -29.84 -10.18
C VAL A 316 5.93 -28.53 -10.79
N ILE A 317 6.74 -27.49 -10.62
CA ILE A 317 6.44 -26.16 -11.20
C ILE A 317 6.86 -26.18 -12.69
N PRO A 318 5.94 -25.90 -13.63
CA PRO A 318 6.27 -25.88 -15.05
C PRO A 318 7.36 -24.86 -15.37
N GLN A 319 8.28 -25.22 -16.30
CA GLN A 319 9.42 -24.37 -16.64
C GLN A 319 9.02 -22.96 -17.09
N HIS A 320 7.94 -22.83 -17.85
CA HIS A 320 7.47 -21.52 -18.32
C HIS A 320 7.00 -20.60 -17.15
N VAL A 321 6.49 -21.16 -16.03
CA VAL A 321 6.16 -20.40 -14.82
C VAL A 321 7.44 -19.92 -14.13
N LEU A 322 8.46 -20.79 -14.04
CA LEU A 322 9.74 -20.43 -13.44
C LEU A 322 10.50 -19.33 -14.22
N VAL A 323 10.39 -19.35 -15.56
CA VAL A 323 10.98 -18.31 -16.42
C VAL A 323 10.27 -16.96 -16.25
N GLN A 324 8.96 -16.97 -15.98
CA GLN A 324 8.18 -15.76 -15.74
C GLN A 324 8.32 -15.23 -14.30
N ALA A 325 8.83 -16.03 -13.38
CA ALA A 325 8.94 -15.65 -11.98
C ALA A 325 10.03 -14.60 -11.76
N ASP A 326 9.65 -13.50 -11.10
CA ASP A 326 10.59 -12.46 -10.66
C ASP A 326 11.52 -12.97 -9.55
N LYS A 327 11.01 -13.91 -8.73
CA LYS A 327 11.80 -14.56 -7.68
C LYS A 327 11.40 -16.02 -7.49
N VAL A 328 12.41 -16.87 -7.43
CA VAL A 328 12.27 -18.30 -7.13
C VAL A 328 13.03 -18.62 -5.84
N ILE A 329 12.32 -19.03 -4.78
CA ILE A 329 12.89 -19.45 -3.50
C ILE A 329 13.27 -20.94 -3.61
N LYS A 330 14.58 -21.23 -3.48
CA LYS A 330 15.16 -22.56 -3.56
C LYS A 330 15.50 -23.11 -2.18
#